data_097168119b9a37e8d953c7acfd8a7939
#
_entry.id   097168119b9a37e8d953c7acfd8a7939
#
_cell.length_a   1.000
_cell.length_b   1.000
_cell.length_c   1.000
_cell.angle_alpha   90.00
_cell.angle_beta   90.00
_cell.angle_gamma   90.00
#
_symmetry.space_group_name_H-M   'P 1'
#
loop_
_entity.id
_entity.type
_entity.pdbx_description
1 polymer ?
#
loop_
_entity_poly.entity_id
_entity_poly.type
_entity_poly.pdbx_seq_one_letter_code
_entity_poly.pdbx_strand_id
1 'polypeptide(L)'
;MLSLVRQIPRRVFDSETKKWYIPATEENIASLAESGWRATKKSLVKADPLQSFGSIPVPKKYAEYMAKPEEVPAVDPVVAQREAIAGFTLDPSRDLVPGLRPYQIDFIKFAAMRNGRVALGDGMGTGKTLQSLAWLAYNKSFPALIVVNAPTKLQWQKEYRRWLSTVPGCDYRVQIIYGTRTRKLERGCSYIINWDILTYWQDTLAAHGFECLIGDEAQAIGNPESKRALAFRHLAAVVPECIVMSGTPARSRPAQFWTMVSCVEPQMFPTYKAYLWRYTKPTNTAWGVQFNGARNVRELHAKLVSVMLRRTKEDVMKDLPPKILDVVPLEADAAQLADYTSEEASIANLQGIEARERLANLTRTAYAVKEKALLNWVRCFMEGEEKLLLFAWHRDVVDRLCEELAEFKPAKIYGGVSLQQREKEKERFINDPACRLMVCNIQSGGTGIDGFQKICCNVAFAEFAETSTDMEQAEDRLHRGGQERPVTVYYLIANGTIDEDMAEALDEKKKVLASVLDGKQASDLDLIATIAARRGLRL
;
A
#
# COMPACT_ATOMS: atom_id res chain seq x y z
N MET A 1 33.83 8.88 21.72
CA MET A 1 33.74 7.48 21.28
C MET A 1 32.63 7.29 20.24
N LEU A 2 31.35 7.38 20.59
CA LEU A 2 30.21 7.27 19.64
C LEU A 2 30.26 8.30 18.50
N SER A 3 30.79 9.49 18.74
CA SER A 3 30.96 10.53 17.72
C SER A 3 31.96 10.14 16.63
N LEU A 4 33.07 9.51 17.00
CA LEU A 4 34.08 9.05 16.06
C LEU A 4 33.60 7.87 15.21
N VAL A 5 33.00 6.86 15.86
CA VAL A 5 32.43 5.72 15.13
C VAL A 5 31.32 6.17 14.19
N ARG A 6 30.57 7.23 14.55
CA ARG A 6 29.55 7.84 13.67
C ARG A 6 30.12 8.56 12.45
N GLN A 7 31.36 8.89 12.43
CA GLN A 7 32.06 9.53 11.29
C GLN A 7 32.68 8.51 10.32
N ILE A 8 32.83 7.24 10.75
CA ILE A 8 33.41 6.20 9.89
C ILE A 8 32.39 5.79 8.82
N PRO A 9 32.73 5.91 7.53
CA PRO A 9 31.89 5.43 6.44
C PRO A 9 31.60 3.93 6.55
N ARG A 10 30.41 3.51 6.11
CA ARG A 10 30.00 2.09 6.04
C ARG A 10 29.97 1.33 7.37
N ARG A 11 29.84 2.04 8.50
CA ARG A 11 29.61 1.45 9.81
C ARG A 11 28.23 0.84 9.92
N VAL A 12 28.08 -0.24 10.70
CA VAL A 12 26.79 -0.90 10.99
C VAL A 12 26.64 -1.04 12.49
N PHE A 13 25.49 -0.64 13.03
CA PHE A 13 25.14 -0.87 14.43
C PHE A 13 24.20 -2.08 14.53
N ASP A 14 24.63 -3.08 15.28
CA ASP A 14 23.77 -4.21 15.64
C ASP A 14 23.04 -3.89 16.94
N SER A 15 21.73 -3.65 16.83
CA SER A 15 20.87 -3.31 17.97
C SER A 15 20.67 -4.45 18.98
N GLU A 16 20.94 -5.70 18.59
CA GLU A 16 20.82 -6.87 19.49
C GLU A 16 22.05 -7.06 20.33
N THR A 17 23.23 -7.05 19.70
CA THR A 17 24.51 -7.20 20.39
C THR A 17 25.03 -5.89 20.98
N LYS A 18 24.36 -4.75 20.65
CA LYS A 18 24.78 -3.39 21.01
C LYS A 18 26.20 -3.05 20.54
N LYS A 19 26.64 -3.64 19.42
CA LYS A 19 27.97 -3.48 18.85
C LYS A 19 27.94 -2.72 17.54
N TRP A 20 29.01 -1.98 17.30
CA TRP A 20 29.26 -1.35 16.02
C TRP A 20 30.22 -2.22 15.21
N TYR A 21 29.87 -2.45 13.95
CA TYR A 21 30.73 -3.07 12.95
C TYR A 21 31.21 -1.98 11.99
N ILE A 22 32.50 -1.93 11.75
CA ILE A 22 33.14 -0.98 10.86
C ILE A 22 34.01 -1.71 9.84
N PRO A 23 34.13 -1.23 8.61
CA PRO A 23 35.05 -1.82 7.64
C PRO A 23 36.49 -1.77 8.18
N ALA A 24 37.23 -2.88 8.09
CA ALA A 24 38.61 -2.99 8.51
C ALA A 24 39.58 -2.45 7.42
N THR A 25 39.42 -1.19 7.04
CA THR A 25 40.38 -0.48 6.17
C THR A 25 41.54 0.07 6.99
N GLU A 26 42.70 0.22 6.38
CA GLU A 26 43.86 0.80 7.06
C GLU A 26 43.54 2.19 7.62
N GLU A 27 42.80 3.01 6.88
CA GLU A 27 42.38 4.35 7.27
C GLU A 27 41.46 4.33 8.51
N ASN A 28 40.49 3.42 8.56
CA ASN A 28 39.58 3.27 9.70
C ASN A 28 40.32 2.72 10.93
N ILE A 29 41.29 1.82 10.73
CA ILE A 29 42.10 1.25 11.79
C ILE A 29 43.05 2.34 12.35
N ALA A 30 43.68 3.15 11.49
CA ALA A 30 44.54 4.28 11.89
C ALA A 30 43.74 5.33 12.68
N SER A 31 42.60 5.75 12.18
CA SER A 31 41.73 6.73 12.84
C SER A 31 41.24 6.27 14.23
N LEU A 32 40.96 4.98 14.39
CA LEU A 32 40.60 4.40 15.69
C LEU A 32 41.81 4.31 16.63
N ALA A 33 43.01 3.98 16.10
CA ALA A 33 44.24 3.89 16.88
C ALA A 33 44.69 5.27 17.41
N GLU A 34 44.58 6.31 16.60
CA GLU A 34 44.82 7.71 17.00
C GLU A 34 43.92 8.15 18.15
N SER A 35 42.73 7.58 18.24
CA SER A 35 41.75 7.82 19.30
C SER A 35 41.90 6.90 20.52
N GLY A 36 43.05 6.17 20.63
CA GLY A 36 43.38 5.30 21.76
C GLY A 36 42.77 3.90 21.72
N TRP A 37 42.24 3.48 20.56
CA TRP A 37 41.68 2.15 20.38
C TRP A 37 42.74 1.14 19.93
N ARG A 38 42.71 -0.06 20.54
CA ARG A 38 43.54 -1.18 20.08
C ARG A 38 42.65 -2.26 19.48
N ALA A 39 42.84 -2.52 18.18
CA ALA A 39 42.20 -3.66 17.51
C ALA A 39 42.85 -4.96 18.02
N THR A 40 42.05 -5.89 18.51
CA THR A 40 42.48 -7.24 18.87
C THR A 40 42.26 -8.20 17.70
N LYS A 41 43.08 -9.28 17.60
CA LYS A 41 42.90 -10.33 16.56
C LYS A 41 41.47 -10.90 16.48
N LYS A 42 40.70 -10.82 17.56
CA LYS A 42 39.28 -11.25 17.62
C LYS A 42 38.32 -10.20 17.05
N SER A 43 38.72 -8.93 16.95
CA SER A 43 37.87 -7.85 16.38
C SER A 43 38.11 -7.61 14.89
N LEU A 44 39.20 -8.18 14.33
CA LEU A 44 39.49 -8.10 12.91
C LEU A 44 38.99 -9.37 12.20
N VAL A 45 37.78 -9.32 11.67
CA VAL A 45 37.39 -10.27 10.63
C VAL A 45 38.03 -9.82 9.35
N LYS A 46 39.01 -10.60 8.82
CA LYS A 46 39.59 -10.36 7.50
C LYS A 46 38.44 -10.43 6.47
N ALA A 47 37.96 -9.26 6.06
CA ALA A 47 37.17 -9.16 4.84
C ALA A 47 38.18 -9.12 3.68
N ASP A 48 38.05 -10.02 2.75
CA ASP A 48 38.81 -9.99 1.49
C ASP A 48 38.44 -8.69 0.74
N PRO A 49 39.39 -7.79 0.43
CA PRO A 49 39.11 -6.49 -0.21
C PRO A 49 38.49 -6.61 -1.60
N LEU A 50 38.45 -7.81 -2.20
CA LEU A 50 37.93 -8.09 -3.54
C LEU A 50 36.61 -8.87 -3.53
N GLN A 51 36.12 -9.32 -2.38
CA GLN A 51 34.74 -9.79 -2.31
C GLN A 51 33.82 -8.57 -2.24
N SER A 52 33.33 -8.19 -3.42
CA SER A 52 32.13 -7.39 -3.60
C SER A 52 31.19 -7.58 -2.42
N PHE A 53 30.66 -6.52 -1.84
CA PHE A 53 29.60 -6.39 -0.84
C PHE A 53 28.55 -7.53 -0.80
N GLY A 54 28.96 -8.76 -0.63
CA GLY A 54 28.21 -9.97 -0.95
C GLY A 54 27.91 -10.85 0.22
N SER A 55 27.78 -10.49 1.44
CA SER A 55 26.93 -11.20 2.42
C SER A 55 27.06 -10.55 3.79
N ILE A 56 26.04 -9.83 4.18
CA ILE A 56 25.81 -9.51 5.58
C ILE A 56 25.73 -10.85 6.31
N PRO A 57 26.58 -11.11 7.33
CA PRO A 57 26.59 -12.40 8.01
C PRO A 57 25.23 -12.63 8.68
N VAL A 58 24.58 -13.72 8.30
CA VAL A 58 23.33 -14.15 8.93
C VAL A 58 23.60 -14.47 10.38
N PRO A 59 22.87 -13.88 11.35
CA PRO A 59 23.01 -14.24 12.75
C PRO A 59 22.82 -15.74 12.95
N LYS A 60 23.67 -16.38 13.76
CA LYS A 60 23.67 -17.84 13.98
C LYS A 60 22.28 -18.42 14.28
N LYS A 61 21.45 -17.69 15.05
CA LYS A 61 20.09 -18.10 15.41
C LYS A 61 19.11 -18.17 14.24
N TYR A 62 19.44 -17.57 13.09
CA TYR A 62 18.62 -17.65 11.86
C TYR A 62 19.27 -18.55 10.80
N ALA A 63 20.52 -19.00 11.01
CA ALA A 63 21.28 -19.75 10.02
C ALA A 63 20.58 -21.05 9.62
N GLU A 64 20.05 -21.81 10.57
CA GLU A 64 19.29 -23.03 10.30
C GLU A 64 18.02 -22.76 9.49
N TYR A 65 17.26 -21.73 9.85
CA TYR A 65 16.04 -21.37 9.15
C TYR A 65 16.34 -20.89 7.71
N MET A 66 17.45 -20.19 7.54
CA MET A 66 17.92 -19.75 6.22
C MET A 66 18.45 -20.91 5.35
N ALA A 67 19.10 -21.88 5.98
CA ALA A 67 19.70 -23.03 5.29
C ALA A 67 18.68 -24.09 4.84
N LYS A 68 17.43 -24.03 5.34
CA LYS A 68 16.38 -24.94 4.88
C LYS A 68 16.17 -24.79 3.37
N PRO A 69 16.07 -25.90 2.62
CA PRO A 69 15.71 -25.85 1.20
C PRO A 69 14.41 -25.07 1.01
N GLU A 70 14.24 -24.47 -0.16
CA GLU A 70 12.97 -23.82 -0.50
C GLU A 70 11.87 -24.89 -0.60
N GLU A 71 10.82 -24.75 0.20
CA GLU A 71 9.66 -25.65 0.17
C GLU A 71 8.73 -25.21 -0.97
N VAL A 72 8.89 -25.86 -2.13
CA VAL A 72 8.05 -25.61 -3.30
C VAL A 72 7.06 -26.74 -3.47
N PRO A 73 5.74 -26.50 -3.44
CA PRO A 73 4.74 -27.52 -3.69
C PRO A 73 4.88 -28.12 -5.10
N ALA A 74 4.59 -29.40 -5.23
CA ALA A 74 4.58 -30.09 -6.53
C ALA A 74 3.43 -29.63 -7.45
N VAL A 75 2.32 -29.18 -6.84
CA VAL A 75 1.15 -28.63 -7.53
C VAL A 75 1.17 -27.11 -7.35
N ASP A 76 0.78 -26.38 -8.39
CA ASP A 76 0.61 -24.94 -8.29
C ASP A 76 -0.34 -24.60 -7.13
N PRO A 77 0.10 -23.82 -6.12
CA PRO A 77 -0.69 -23.55 -4.93
C PRO A 77 -2.00 -22.81 -5.23
N VAL A 78 -2.06 -22.01 -6.30
CA VAL A 78 -3.29 -21.31 -6.72
C VAL A 78 -4.30 -22.29 -7.30
N VAL A 79 -3.83 -23.26 -8.11
CA VAL A 79 -4.69 -24.31 -8.65
C VAL A 79 -5.25 -25.16 -7.51
N ALA A 80 -4.39 -25.61 -6.60
CA ALA A 80 -4.81 -26.41 -5.44
C ALA A 80 -5.81 -25.65 -4.55
N GLN A 81 -5.62 -24.35 -4.34
CA GLN A 81 -6.56 -23.51 -3.58
C GLN A 81 -7.92 -23.42 -4.31
N ARG A 82 -7.92 -23.18 -5.62
CA ARG A 82 -9.14 -23.09 -6.44
C ARG A 82 -9.94 -24.40 -6.42
N GLU A 83 -9.27 -25.52 -6.57
CA GLU A 83 -9.89 -26.86 -6.50
C GLU A 83 -10.48 -27.13 -5.11
N ALA A 84 -9.76 -26.81 -4.04
CA ALA A 84 -10.25 -26.95 -2.68
C ALA A 84 -11.50 -26.10 -2.43
N ILE A 85 -11.53 -24.83 -2.89
CA ILE A 85 -12.70 -23.94 -2.80
C ILE A 85 -13.86 -24.48 -3.63
N ALA A 86 -13.61 -24.97 -4.84
CA ALA A 86 -14.65 -25.52 -5.70
C ALA A 86 -15.30 -26.76 -5.08
N GLY A 87 -14.50 -27.64 -4.46
CA GLY A 87 -14.97 -28.84 -3.76
C GLY A 87 -15.65 -28.58 -2.41
N PHE A 88 -15.50 -27.38 -1.84
CA PHE A 88 -16.07 -27.05 -0.53
C PHE A 88 -17.57 -26.67 -0.66
N THR A 89 -18.40 -27.31 0.16
CA THR A 89 -19.84 -27.02 0.22
C THR A 89 -20.15 -26.19 1.46
N LEU A 90 -20.83 -25.06 1.27
CA LEU A 90 -21.35 -24.25 2.37
C LEU A 90 -22.52 -24.97 3.04
N ASP A 91 -22.72 -24.71 4.32
CA ASP A 91 -23.88 -25.19 5.06
C ASP A 91 -25.17 -24.58 4.48
N PRO A 92 -26.07 -25.39 3.89
CA PRO A 92 -27.28 -24.90 3.24
C PRO A 92 -28.31 -24.30 4.21
N SER A 93 -28.14 -24.53 5.52
CA SER A 93 -29.01 -23.95 6.55
C SER A 93 -28.68 -22.50 6.89
N ARG A 94 -27.54 -21.99 6.37
CA ARG A 94 -27.08 -20.63 6.64
C ARG A 94 -27.39 -19.70 5.49
N ASP A 95 -27.92 -18.53 5.82
CA ASP A 95 -28.30 -17.52 4.84
C ASP A 95 -27.07 -16.79 4.26
N LEU A 96 -27.13 -16.53 2.98
CA LEU A 96 -26.18 -15.67 2.28
C LEU A 96 -26.81 -14.29 2.02
N VAL A 97 -25.95 -13.27 1.97
CA VAL A 97 -26.35 -11.95 1.47
C VAL A 97 -26.86 -12.09 0.04
N PRO A 98 -28.03 -11.52 -0.31
CA PRO A 98 -28.58 -11.63 -1.66
C PRO A 98 -27.68 -10.94 -2.72
N GLY A 99 -27.65 -11.52 -3.93
CA GLY A 99 -26.98 -10.92 -5.08
C GLY A 99 -25.46 -11.00 -5.07
N LEU A 100 -24.87 -11.90 -4.29
CA LEU A 100 -23.44 -12.17 -4.34
C LEU A 100 -23.05 -12.78 -5.68
N ARG A 101 -21.93 -12.31 -6.22
CA ARG A 101 -21.30 -12.92 -7.40
C ARG A 101 -20.62 -14.24 -7.02
N PRO A 102 -20.46 -15.20 -7.96
CA PRO A 102 -19.83 -16.49 -7.66
C PRO A 102 -18.49 -16.38 -6.93
N TYR A 103 -17.61 -15.49 -7.36
CA TYR A 103 -16.32 -15.31 -6.74
C TYR A 103 -16.41 -14.75 -5.30
N GLN A 104 -17.46 -14.03 -4.96
CA GLN A 104 -17.70 -13.55 -3.58
C GLN A 104 -18.16 -14.70 -2.68
N ILE A 105 -18.91 -15.64 -3.22
CA ILE A 105 -19.26 -16.89 -2.53
C ILE A 105 -18.02 -17.74 -2.29
N ASP A 106 -17.08 -17.80 -3.24
CA ASP A 106 -15.80 -18.49 -3.08
C ASP A 106 -14.99 -17.94 -1.90
N PHE A 107 -15.04 -16.63 -1.63
CA PHE A 107 -14.43 -16.07 -0.44
C PHE A 107 -15.07 -16.61 0.85
N ILE A 108 -16.40 -16.73 0.90
CA ILE A 108 -17.10 -17.28 2.07
C ILE A 108 -16.67 -18.73 2.29
N LYS A 109 -16.56 -19.53 1.22
CA LYS A 109 -16.04 -20.90 1.29
C LYS A 109 -14.61 -20.95 1.84
N PHE A 110 -13.73 -20.09 1.32
CA PHE A 110 -12.35 -20.00 1.78
C PHE A 110 -12.27 -19.56 3.25
N ALA A 111 -13.07 -18.61 3.67
CA ALA A 111 -13.14 -18.17 5.06
C ALA A 111 -13.66 -19.30 5.98
N ALA A 112 -14.67 -20.08 5.53
CA ALA A 112 -15.17 -21.24 6.27
C ALA A 112 -14.11 -22.33 6.45
N MET A 113 -13.34 -22.64 5.39
CA MET A 113 -12.23 -23.61 5.46
C MET A 113 -11.13 -23.20 6.46
N ARG A 114 -11.05 -21.91 6.80
CA ARG A 114 -10.03 -21.35 7.69
C ARG A 114 -10.58 -20.78 9.00
N ASN A 115 -11.80 -21.16 9.37
CA ASN A 115 -12.45 -20.69 10.60
C ASN A 115 -12.43 -19.15 10.75
N GLY A 116 -12.70 -18.43 9.66
CA GLY A 116 -12.74 -16.97 9.64
C GLY A 116 -11.39 -16.25 9.76
N ARG A 117 -10.26 -16.96 9.71
CA ARG A 117 -8.92 -16.34 9.79
C ARG A 117 -8.25 -16.32 8.43
N VAL A 118 -8.44 -15.23 7.69
CA VAL A 118 -8.04 -15.11 6.28
C VAL A 118 -7.53 -13.73 5.90
N ALA A 119 -6.68 -13.70 4.89
CA ALA A 119 -6.36 -12.48 4.16
C ALA A 119 -7.16 -12.43 2.86
N LEU A 120 -7.73 -11.28 2.52
CA LEU A 120 -8.42 -11.03 1.26
C LEU A 120 -7.63 -10.02 0.43
N GLY A 121 -6.94 -10.55 -0.57
CA GLY A 121 -6.03 -9.79 -1.45
C GLY A 121 -6.61 -9.51 -2.84
N ASP A 122 -7.92 -9.64 -3.05
CA ASP A 122 -8.58 -9.37 -4.32
C ASP A 122 -8.32 -7.95 -4.81
N GLY A 123 -8.27 -7.76 -6.11
CA GLY A 123 -8.08 -6.48 -6.76
C GLY A 123 -9.01 -5.38 -6.23
N MET A 124 -8.67 -4.13 -6.44
CA MET A 124 -9.53 -3.02 -6.01
C MET A 124 -10.84 -3.01 -6.80
N GLY A 125 -11.95 -2.63 -6.16
CA GLY A 125 -13.27 -2.59 -6.81
C GLY A 125 -13.99 -3.94 -6.94
N THR A 126 -13.42 -5.05 -6.46
CA THR A 126 -14.06 -6.38 -6.47
C THR A 126 -15.10 -6.59 -5.37
N GLY A 127 -15.33 -5.59 -4.51
CA GLY A 127 -16.32 -5.66 -3.44
C GLY A 127 -15.84 -6.40 -2.19
N LYS A 128 -14.58 -6.23 -1.78
CA LYS A 128 -14.02 -6.81 -0.55
C LYS A 128 -14.84 -6.49 0.70
N THR A 129 -15.37 -5.26 0.80
CA THR A 129 -16.28 -4.86 1.87
C THR A 129 -17.49 -5.78 1.93
N LEU A 130 -18.15 -6.01 0.78
CA LEU A 130 -19.31 -6.91 0.71
C LEU A 130 -18.93 -8.36 1.04
N GLN A 131 -17.78 -8.84 0.57
CA GLN A 131 -17.29 -10.19 0.86
C GLN A 131 -17.10 -10.41 2.37
N SER A 132 -16.48 -9.46 3.08
CA SER A 132 -16.28 -9.57 4.53
C SER A 132 -17.58 -9.44 5.32
N LEU A 133 -18.51 -8.58 4.89
CA LEU A 133 -19.86 -8.50 5.50
C LEU A 133 -20.70 -9.75 5.23
N ALA A 134 -20.55 -10.34 4.05
CA ALA A 134 -21.21 -11.59 3.71
C ALA A 134 -20.71 -12.77 4.58
N TRP A 135 -19.42 -12.78 4.93
CA TRP A 135 -18.90 -13.72 5.92
C TRP A 135 -19.54 -13.51 7.29
N LEU A 136 -19.62 -12.26 7.79
CA LEU A 136 -20.27 -11.98 9.08
C LEU A 136 -21.72 -12.47 9.09
N ALA A 137 -22.44 -12.25 7.97
CA ALA A 137 -23.83 -12.70 7.83
C ALA A 137 -23.93 -14.22 7.84
N TYR A 138 -23.12 -14.91 7.05
CA TYR A 138 -23.10 -16.35 6.93
C TYR A 138 -22.74 -17.04 8.26
N ASN A 139 -21.68 -16.58 8.92
CA ASN A 139 -21.19 -17.21 10.16
C ASN A 139 -21.81 -16.66 11.43
N LYS A 140 -22.67 -15.61 11.34
CA LYS A 140 -23.26 -14.91 12.49
C LYS A 140 -22.20 -14.39 13.47
N SER A 141 -21.05 -13.95 12.98
CA SER A 141 -19.89 -13.52 13.77
C SER A 141 -20.07 -12.10 14.34
N PHE A 142 -20.96 -11.97 15.32
CA PHE A 142 -21.31 -10.70 15.98
C PHE A 142 -21.07 -10.77 17.49
N PRO A 143 -20.64 -9.65 18.13
CA PRO A 143 -20.31 -8.35 17.52
C PRO A 143 -18.99 -8.36 16.74
N ALA A 144 -18.86 -7.50 15.73
CA ALA A 144 -17.66 -7.36 14.93
C ALA A 144 -16.95 -6.03 15.19
N LEU A 145 -15.61 -6.04 15.13
CA LEU A 145 -14.77 -4.85 15.14
C LEU A 145 -14.18 -4.61 13.75
N ILE A 146 -14.42 -3.43 13.19
CA ILE A 146 -13.97 -3.06 11.86
C ILE A 146 -12.99 -1.90 11.95
N VAL A 147 -11.75 -2.11 11.52
CA VAL A 147 -10.68 -1.13 11.53
C VAL A 147 -10.41 -0.64 10.11
N VAL A 148 -10.57 0.66 9.87
CA VAL A 148 -10.57 1.25 8.53
C VAL A 148 -9.77 2.57 8.51
N ASN A 149 -9.62 3.17 7.32
CA ASN A 149 -9.14 4.54 7.22
C ASN A 149 -10.20 5.55 7.71
N ALA A 150 -9.77 6.65 8.30
CA ALA A 150 -10.68 7.64 8.89
C ALA A 150 -11.79 8.14 7.92
N PRO A 151 -11.52 8.44 6.64
CA PRO A 151 -12.53 8.89 5.69
C PRO A 151 -13.60 7.84 5.34
N THR A 152 -13.30 6.57 5.49
CA THR A 152 -14.18 5.49 5.05
C THR A 152 -15.16 5.00 6.12
N LYS A 153 -15.04 5.49 7.37
CA LYS A 153 -15.90 5.03 8.48
C LYS A 153 -17.40 5.13 8.20
N LEU A 154 -17.86 6.27 7.66
CA LEU A 154 -19.27 6.47 7.34
C LEU A 154 -19.74 5.56 6.21
N GLN A 155 -18.89 5.35 5.20
CA GLN A 155 -19.19 4.43 4.09
C GLN A 155 -19.33 3.00 4.62
N TRP A 156 -18.41 2.55 5.46
CA TRP A 156 -18.50 1.24 6.09
C TRP A 156 -19.77 1.07 6.94
N GLN A 157 -20.19 2.11 7.69
CA GLN A 157 -21.42 2.08 8.46
C GLN A 157 -22.65 1.94 7.56
N LYS A 158 -22.69 2.68 6.44
CA LYS A 158 -23.77 2.57 5.45
C LYS A 158 -23.82 1.17 4.84
N GLU A 159 -22.69 0.62 4.40
CA GLU A 159 -22.62 -0.72 3.80
C GLU A 159 -22.96 -1.82 4.82
N TYR A 160 -22.46 -1.72 6.05
CA TYR A 160 -22.76 -2.65 7.14
C TYR A 160 -24.27 -2.77 7.37
N ARG A 161 -24.94 -1.64 7.55
CA ARG A 161 -26.39 -1.62 7.75
C ARG A 161 -27.15 -2.11 6.52
N ARG A 162 -26.76 -1.66 5.35
CA ARG A 162 -27.39 -2.02 4.07
C ARG A 162 -27.43 -3.53 3.86
N TRP A 163 -26.29 -4.17 3.97
CA TRP A 163 -26.17 -5.58 3.60
C TRP A 163 -26.62 -6.52 4.72
N LEU A 164 -26.32 -6.23 5.97
CA LEU A 164 -26.70 -7.10 7.06
C LEU A 164 -28.19 -7.04 7.40
N SER A 165 -28.88 -5.94 7.10
CA SER A 165 -30.35 -5.86 7.22
C SER A 165 -31.09 -6.73 6.22
N THR A 166 -30.43 -7.22 5.17
CA THR A 166 -31.04 -8.11 4.15
C THR A 166 -31.04 -9.57 4.56
N VAL A 167 -30.35 -9.94 5.65
CA VAL A 167 -30.19 -11.34 6.08
C VAL A 167 -30.88 -11.56 7.43
N PRO A 168 -31.84 -12.46 7.54
CA PRO A 168 -32.54 -12.73 8.78
C PRO A 168 -31.62 -13.11 9.95
N GLY A 169 -31.90 -12.60 11.12
CA GLY A 169 -31.13 -12.89 12.33
C GLY A 169 -29.71 -12.31 12.40
N CYS A 170 -29.34 -11.43 11.46
CA CYS A 170 -28.10 -10.67 11.56
C CYS A 170 -28.26 -9.44 12.45
N ASP A 171 -27.25 -9.17 13.27
CA ASP A 171 -27.18 -7.92 14.03
C ASP A 171 -26.54 -6.83 13.17
N TYR A 172 -27.33 -5.85 12.74
CA TYR A 172 -26.86 -4.70 11.95
C TYR A 172 -26.62 -3.45 12.78
N ARG A 173 -26.60 -3.56 14.14
CA ARG A 173 -26.22 -2.47 15.03
C ARG A 173 -24.72 -2.23 14.94
N VAL A 174 -24.35 -1.04 14.54
CA VAL A 174 -22.95 -0.65 14.45
C VAL A 174 -22.77 0.81 14.81
N GLN A 175 -21.75 1.10 15.63
CA GLN A 175 -21.37 2.45 16.06
C GLN A 175 -19.97 2.81 15.57
N ILE A 176 -19.76 4.11 15.33
CA ILE A 176 -18.44 4.63 14.98
C ILE A 176 -17.76 5.18 16.23
N ILE A 177 -16.51 4.80 16.42
CA ILE A 177 -15.65 5.36 17.45
C ILE A 177 -14.92 6.58 16.90
N TYR A 178 -15.01 7.68 17.64
CA TYR A 178 -14.34 8.94 17.37
C TYR A 178 -13.44 9.35 18.53
N GLY A 179 -12.32 9.99 18.21
CA GLY A 179 -11.39 10.54 19.21
C GLY A 179 -10.60 9.48 19.97
N THR A 180 -9.72 9.94 20.83
CA THR A 180 -8.76 9.10 21.59
C THR A 180 -9.19 8.82 23.02
N ARG A 181 -10.22 9.54 23.50
CA ARG A 181 -10.75 9.35 24.86
C ARG A 181 -11.64 8.10 24.91
N THR A 182 -11.23 7.10 25.64
CA THR A 182 -11.96 5.86 25.82
C THR A 182 -13.22 6.05 26.65
N ARG A 183 -14.23 5.23 26.37
CA ARG A 183 -15.49 5.17 27.10
C ARG A 183 -15.98 3.72 27.12
N LYS A 184 -16.89 3.41 28.01
CA LYS A 184 -17.55 2.10 28.04
C LYS A 184 -18.32 1.89 26.72
N LEU A 185 -18.11 0.74 26.10
CA LEU A 185 -18.80 0.32 24.87
C LEU A 185 -20.11 -0.38 25.22
N GLU A 186 -21.09 -0.24 24.33
CA GLU A 186 -22.38 -0.93 24.45
C GLU A 186 -22.17 -2.42 24.18
N ARG A 187 -22.57 -3.27 25.11
CA ARG A 187 -22.39 -4.72 25.02
C ARG A 187 -23.12 -5.30 23.82
N GLY A 188 -22.48 -6.19 23.07
CA GLY A 188 -23.05 -6.85 21.89
C GLY A 188 -23.20 -5.95 20.67
N CYS A 189 -22.76 -4.69 20.70
CA CYS A 189 -22.76 -3.79 19.54
C CYS A 189 -21.45 -3.93 18.75
N SER A 190 -21.53 -3.93 17.43
CA SER A 190 -20.36 -3.87 16.54
C SER A 190 -19.80 -2.45 16.44
N TYR A 191 -18.51 -2.33 16.18
CA TYR A 191 -17.85 -1.01 16.14
C TYR A 191 -16.96 -0.84 14.92
N ILE A 192 -16.91 0.42 14.45
CA ILE A 192 -16.00 0.86 13.39
C ILE A 192 -15.05 1.89 13.97
N ILE A 193 -13.74 1.66 13.82
CA ILE A 193 -12.68 2.55 14.31
C ILE A 193 -11.66 2.79 13.21
N ASN A 194 -10.90 3.90 13.25
CA ASN A 194 -9.80 4.09 12.32
C ASN A 194 -8.44 3.75 12.90
N TRP A 195 -7.51 3.39 12.01
CA TRP A 195 -6.15 2.95 12.34
C TRP A 195 -5.40 3.89 13.29
N ASP A 196 -5.59 5.23 13.14
CA ASP A 196 -4.79 6.22 13.87
C ASP A 196 -5.13 6.29 15.37
N ILE A 197 -6.37 5.99 15.74
CA ILE A 197 -6.81 6.01 17.13
C ILE A 197 -6.87 4.61 17.77
N LEU A 198 -6.61 3.56 17.01
CA LEU A 198 -6.72 2.17 17.47
C LEU A 198 -5.91 1.88 18.73
N THR A 199 -4.68 2.41 18.81
CA THR A 199 -3.77 2.20 19.95
C THR A 199 -4.35 2.72 21.27
N TYR A 200 -5.13 3.81 21.23
CA TYR A 200 -5.74 4.36 22.44
C TYR A 200 -6.89 3.50 22.98
N TRP A 201 -7.50 2.71 22.10
CA TRP A 201 -8.68 1.91 22.40
C TRP A 201 -8.39 0.42 22.56
N GLN A 202 -7.17 -0.04 22.31
CA GLN A 202 -6.85 -1.48 22.23
C GLN A 202 -7.33 -2.30 23.43
N ASP A 203 -7.11 -1.84 24.66
CA ASP A 203 -7.49 -2.59 25.87
C ASP A 203 -9.02 -2.62 26.06
N THR A 204 -9.68 -1.50 25.79
CA THR A 204 -11.15 -1.41 25.85
C THR A 204 -11.80 -2.32 24.81
N LEU A 205 -11.21 -2.39 23.61
CA LEU A 205 -11.68 -3.23 22.51
C LEU A 205 -11.40 -4.71 22.79
N ALA A 206 -10.24 -5.06 23.31
CA ALA A 206 -9.88 -6.42 23.67
C ALA A 206 -10.83 -7.02 24.72
N ALA A 207 -11.32 -6.19 25.66
CA ALA A 207 -12.25 -6.61 26.70
C ALA A 207 -13.72 -6.67 26.27
N HIS A 208 -14.06 -6.24 25.02
CA HIS A 208 -15.47 -6.16 24.58
C HIS A 208 -16.10 -7.51 24.24
N GLY A 209 -15.30 -8.50 23.81
CA GLY A 209 -15.79 -9.80 23.37
C GLY A 209 -16.29 -9.80 21.93
N PHE A 210 -15.50 -9.24 21.00
CA PHE A 210 -15.77 -9.34 19.56
C PHE A 210 -15.54 -10.77 19.07
N GLU A 211 -16.40 -11.21 18.14
CA GLU A 211 -16.26 -12.50 17.46
C GLU A 211 -15.40 -12.41 16.19
N CYS A 212 -15.48 -11.28 15.48
CA CYS A 212 -14.70 -11.05 14.26
C CYS A 212 -14.00 -9.69 14.27
N LEU A 213 -12.72 -9.69 13.89
CA LEU A 213 -11.90 -8.50 13.64
C LEU A 213 -11.68 -8.35 12.14
N ILE A 214 -12.08 -7.23 11.57
CA ILE A 214 -11.86 -6.90 10.15
C ILE A 214 -10.92 -5.72 10.06
N GLY A 215 -9.80 -5.87 9.33
CA GLY A 215 -8.88 -4.78 9.01
C GLY A 215 -8.92 -4.45 7.53
N ASP A 216 -9.49 -3.30 7.16
CA ASP A 216 -9.51 -2.81 5.79
C ASP A 216 -8.29 -1.94 5.48
N GLU A 217 -7.79 -1.99 4.26
CA GLU A 217 -6.53 -1.37 3.84
C GLU A 217 -5.37 -1.76 4.77
N ALA A 218 -5.22 -3.07 4.99
CA ALA A 218 -4.30 -3.64 5.96
C ALA A 218 -2.81 -3.36 5.68
N GLN A 219 -2.44 -2.81 4.52
CA GLN A 219 -1.12 -2.24 4.32
C GLN A 219 -0.78 -1.11 5.32
N ALA A 220 -1.78 -0.54 6.01
CA ALA A 220 -1.58 0.39 7.11
C ALA A 220 -0.73 -0.21 8.26
N ILE A 221 -0.74 -1.54 8.43
CA ILE A 221 0.04 -2.27 9.42
C ILE A 221 1.29 -2.93 8.83
N GLY A 222 1.72 -2.56 7.62
CA GLY A 222 2.89 -3.14 6.96
C GLY A 222 4.21 -2.98 7.72
N ASN A 223 4.33 -1.97 8.59
CA ASN A 223 5.43 -1.88 9.56
C ASN A 223 5.01 -2.54 10.88
N PRO A 224 5.57 -3.72 11.23
CA PRO A 224 5.18 -4.49 12.42
C PRO A 224 5.50 -3.82 13.76
N GLU A 225 6.42 -2.85 13.77
CA GLU A 225 6.83 -2.10 14.96
C GLU A 225 5.98 -0.83 15.18
N SER A 226 5.12 -0.47 14.24
CA SER A 226 4.24 0.67 14.39
C SER A 226 3.19 0.41 15.49
N LYS A 227 2.85 1.46 16.24
CA LYS A 227 1.86 1.37 17.34
C LYS A 227 0.54 0.76 16.85
N ARG A 228 0.06 1.11 15.66
CA ARG A 228 -1.16 0.56 15.08
C ARG A 228 -1.05 -0.93 14.74
N ALA A 229 0.12 -1.38 14.25
CA ALA A 229 0.35 -2.80 13.96
C ALA A 229 0.40 -3.64 15.24
N LEU A 230 1.04 -3.14 16.28
CA LEU A 230 1.08 -3.79 17.60
C LEU A 230 -0.33 -3.89 18.19
N ALA A 231 -1.11 -2.81 18.16
CA ALA A 231 -2.49 -2.80 18.67
C ALA A 231 -3.39 -3.77 17.89
N PHE A 232 -3.31 -3.78 16.56
CA PHE A 232 -4.12 -4.68 15.72
C PHE A 232 -3.75 -6.15 15.94
N ARG A 233 -2.46 -6.47 16.04
CA ARG A 233 -1.99 -7.83 16.34
C ARG A 233 -2.41 -8.30 17.74
N HIS A 234 -2.42 -7.39 18.73
CA HIS A 234 -2.94 -7.70 20.06
C HIS A 234 -4.42 -8.10 20.00
N LEU A 235 -5.24 -7.33 19.26
CA LEU A 235 -6.65 -7.65 19.04
C LEU A 235 -6.83 -8.96 18.26
N ALA A 236 -6.04 -9.19 17.21
CA ALA A 236 -6.09 -10.41 16.41
C ALA A 236 -5.70 -11.69 17.20
N ALA A 237 -4.99 -11.53 18.33
CA ALA A 237 -4.65 -12.63 19.21
C ALA A 237 -5.80 -13.03 20.17
N VAL A 238 -6.73 -12.12 20.46
CA VAL A 238 -7.84 -12.36 21.41
C VAL A 238 -9.19 -12.51 20.74
N VAL A 239 -9.36 -11.98 19.51
CA VAL A 239 -10.60 -12.15 18.73
C VAL A 239 -10.54 -13.46 17.93
N PRO A 240 -11.58 -14.31 17.99
CA PRO A 240 -11.55 -15.63 17.35
C PRO A 240 -11.29 -15.57 15.84
N GLU A 241 -12.00 -14.70 15.13
CA GLU A 241 -11.88 -14.56 13.68
C GLU A 241 -11.15 -13.27 13.31
N CYS A 242 -10.37 -13.34 12.25
CA CYS A 242 -9.59 -12.17 11.77
C CYS A 242 -9.56 -12.15 10.24
N ILE A 243 -10.14 -11.13 9.65
CA ILE A 243 -10.10 -10.87 8.21
C ILE A 243 -9.26 -9.63 7.97
N VAL A 244 -8.14 -9.77 7.26
CA VAL A 244 -7.31 -8.64 6.83
C VAL A 244 -7.47 -8.45 5.34
N MET A 245 -7.83 -7.24 4.92
CA MET A 245 -8.15 -6.95 3.52
C MET A 245 -7.24 -5.88 2.95
N SER A 246 -6.77 -6.09 1.73
CA SER A 246 -6.09 -5.06 0.96
C SER A 246 -6.17 -5.37 -0.54
N GLY A 247 -6.46 -4.38 -1.36
CA GLY A 247 -6.30 -4.47 -2.82
C GLY A 247 -4.83 -4.53 -3.23
N THR A 248 -3.96 -4.03 -2.36
CA THR A 248 -2.52 -3.96 -2.53
C THR A 248 -1.83 -4.38 -1.23
N PRO A 249 -1.76 -5.71 -0.97
CA PRO A 249 -1.30 -6.25 0.31
C PRO A 249 0.11 -5.83 0.72
N ALA A 250 0.95 -5.45 -0.24
CA ALA A 250 2.24 -4.79 0.00
C ALA A 250 2.35 -3.58 -0.91
N ARG A 251 2.73 -2.43 -0.35
CA ARG A 251 2.94 -1.19 -1.14
C ARG A 251 4.27 -1.18 -1.88
N SER A 252 5.32 -1.71 -1.27
CA SER A 252 6.67 -1.58 -1.82
C SER A 252 7.62 -2.73 -1.51
N ARG A 253 7.36 -3.55 -0.50
CA ARG A 253 8.34 -4.55 -0.02
C ARG A 253 7.66 -5.83 0.45
N PRO A 254 8.23 -7.02 0.14
CA PRO A 254 7.73 -8.30 0.65
C PRO A 254 7.66 -8.37 2.18
N ALA A 255 8.52 -7.62 2.88
CA ALA A 255 8.51 -7.51 4.34
C ALA A 255 7.15 -7.11 4.93
N GLN A 256 6.33 -6.38 4.17
CA GLN A 256 5.01 -5.91 4.62
C GLN A 256 3.97 -7.02 4.76
N PHE A 257 4.13 -8.17 4.09
CA PHE A 257 3.22 -9.31 4.22
C PHE A 257 3.26 -9.94 5.61
N TRP A 258 4.41 -9.88 6.30
CA TRP A 258 4.58 -10.57 7.58
C TRP A 258 3.50 -10.18 8.61
N THR A 259 3.20 -8.89 8.74
CA THR A 259 2.23 -8.43 9.74
C THR A 259 0.83 -8.94 9.44
N MET A 260 0.41 -8.87 8.18
CA MET A 260 -0.91 -9.37 7.76
C MET A 260 -1.03 -10.87 8.03
N VAL A 261 -0.02 -11.65 7.61
CA VAL A 261 0.01 -13.10 7.83
C VAL A 261 0.03 -13.43 9.32
N SER A 262 0.82 -12.72 10.13
CA SER A 262 0.89 -12.97 11.58
C SER A 262 -0.42 -12.68 12.32
N CYS A 263 -1.34 -11.89 11.72
CA CYS A 263 -2.67 -11.68 12.27
C CYS A 263 -3.61 -12.87 12.01
N VAL A 264 -3.51 -13.52 10.85
CA VAL A 264 -4.41 -14.60 10.45
C VAL A 264 -3.83 -15.99 10.72
N GLU A 265 -2.51 -16.14 10.67
CA GLU A 265 -1.78 -17.38 10.95
C GLU A 265 -0.49 -17.07 11.73
N PRO A 266 -0.58 -16.87 13.05
CA PRO A 266 0.54 -16.41 13.88
C PRO A 266 1.76 -17.35 13.90
N GLN A 267 1.54 -18.65 13.65
CA GLN A 267 2.59 -19.66 13.69
C GLN A 267 3.30 -19.91 12.36
N MET A 268 2.83 -19.31 11.27
CA MET A 268 3.41 -19.53 9.94
C MET A 268 4.87 -19.13 9.86
N PHE A 269 5.25 -18.04 10.51
CA PHE A 269 6.62 -17.54 10.53
C PHE A 269 7.12 -17.41 11.96
N PRO A 270 8.35 -17.90 12.29
CA PRO A 270 8.86 -17.91 13.66
C PRO A 270 8.92 -16.51 14.28
N THR A 271 9.53 -15.57 13.58
CA THR A 271 9.65 -14.16 14.01
C THR A 271 9.76 -13.25 12.78
N TYR A 272 9.50 -11.95 12.94
CA TYR A 272 9.69 -10.98 11.87
C TYR A 272 11.12 -10.95 11.34
N LYS A 273 12.13 -11.02 12.23
CA LYS A 273 13.52 -11.03 11.80
C LYS A 273 13.89 -12.30 11.02
N ALA A 274 13.40 -13.48 11.45
CA ALA A 274 13.59 -14.72 10.70
C ALA A 274 12.95 -14.63 9.30
N TYR A 275 11.73 -14.08 9.23
CA TYR A 275 11.06 -13.81 7.96
C TYR A 275 11.89 -12.91 7.05
N LEU A 276 12.39 -11.78 7.55
CA LEU A 276 13.22 -10.86 6.78
C LEU A 276 14.45 -11.56 6.19
N TRP A 277 15.18 -12.29 7.02
CA TRP A 277 16.37 -13.01 6.55
C TRP A 277 16.04 -14.04 5.47
N ARG A 278 14.92 -14.77 5.58
CA ARG A 278 14.57 -15.83 4.63
C ARG A 278 13.98 -15.29 3.32
N TYR A 279 13.14 -14.27 3.38
CA TYR A 279 12.33 -13.86 2.22
C TYR A 279 12.73 -12.52 1.61
N THR A 280 13.70 -11.81 2.19
CA THR A 280 14.19 -10.53 1.65
C THR A 280 15.69 -10.54 1.47
N LYS A 281 16.21 -9.57 0.72
CA LYS A 281 17.65 -9.39 0.50
C LYS A 281 18.17 -8.31 1.46
N PRO A 282 19.09 -8.65 2.39
CA PRO A 282 19.71 -7.66 3.24
C PRO A 282 20.66 -6.79 2.42
N THR A 283 20.59 -5.48 2.61
CA THR A 283 21.47 -4.50 1.96
C THR A 283 22.06 -3.58 3.04
N ASN A 284 23.36 -3.39 3.03
CA ASN A 284 24.01 -2.44 3.92
C ASN A 284 23.78 -1.02 3.41
N THR A 285 23.31 -0.17 4.30
CA THR A 285 23.16 1.26 4.04
C THR A 285 23.89 2.06 5.12
N ALA A 286 24.10 3.36 4.91
CA ALA A 286 24.66 4.25 5.92
C ALA A 286 23.87 4.25 7.26
N TRP A 287 22.62 3.78 7.24
CA TRP A 287 21.70 3.75 8.37
C TRP A 287 21.50 2.36 8.99
N GLY A 288 22.29 1.37 8.54
CA GLY A 288 22.21 -0.01 8.97
C GLY A 288 21.71 -0.96 7.89
N VAL A 289 21.38 -2.19 8.30
CA VAL A 289 20.87 -3.22 7.37
C VAL A 289 19.44 -2.91 7.00
N GLN A 290 19.19 -2.68 5.72
CA GLN A 290 17.86 -2.64 5.15
C GLN A 290 17.53 -3.98 4.49
N PHE A 291 16.27 -4.36 4.54
CA PHE A 291 15.76 -5.60 3.98
C PHE A 291 14.86 -5.26 2.78
N ASN A 292 15.46 -5.24 1.61
CA ASN A 292 14.81 -4.97 0.33
C ASN A 292 14.82 -6.26 -0.49
N GLY A 293 14.16 -6.29 -1.63
CA GLY A 293 14.18 -7.45 -2.46
C GLY A 293 13.38 -8.64 -1.99
N ALA A 294 13.25 -9.62 -2.88
CA ALA A 294 12.57 -10.85 -2.59
C ALA A 294 13.53 -12.04 -2.74
N ARG A 295 13.41 -13.03 -1.84
CA ARG A 295 14.09 -14.32 -1.88
C ARG A 295 13.07 -15.42 -1.62
N ASN A 296 13.39 -16.65 -2.03
CA ASN A 296 12.52 -17.82 -1.83
C ASN A 296 11.05 -17.50 -2.19
N VAL A 297 10.88 -16.87 -3.36
CA VAL A 297 9.60 -16.29 -3.78
C VAL A 297 8.52 -17.36 -3.94
N ARG A 298 8.89 -18.54 -4.46
CA ARG A 298 7.96 -19.66 -4.66
C ARG A 298 7.43 -20.19 -3.33
N GLU A 299 8.31 -20.37 -2.34
CA GLU A 299 7.91 -20.77 -0.99
C GLU A 299 7.03 -19.72 -0.35
N LEU A 300 7.43 -18.44 -0.40
CA LEU A 300 6.65 -17.35 0.14
C LEU A 300 5.26 -17.29 -0.51
N HIS A 301 5.21 -17.40 -1.83
CA HIS A 301 3.95 -17.44 -2.58
C HIS A 301 3.04 -18.58 -2.11
N ALA A 302 3.56 -19.79 -2.01
CA ALA A 302 2.79 -20.94 -1.53
C ALA A 302 2.23 -20.73 -0.12
N LYS A 303 3.04 -20.16 0.78
CA LYS A 303 2.60 -19.80 2.14
C LYS A 303 1.54 -18.69 2.12
N LEU A 304 1.70 -17.69 1.28
CA LEU A 304 0.68 -16.64 1.14
C LEU A 304 -0.64 -17.19 0.61
N VAL A 305 -0.61 -18.02 -0.44
CA VAL A 305 -1.82 -18.62 -1.02
C VAL A 305 -2.56 -19.47 0.01
N SER A 306 -1.87 -20.13 0.92
CA SER A 306 -2.54 -20.97 1.96
C SER A 306 -3.41 -20.15 2.93
N VAL A 307 -3.18 -18.84 3.08
CA VAL A 307 -3.91 -17.95 4.00
C VAL A 307 -4.58 -16.76 3.33
N MET A 308 -4.28 -16.51 2.06
CA MET A 308 -4.76 -15.36 1.31
C MET A 308 -5.50 -15.81 0.06
N LEU A 309 -6.70 -15.32 -0.12
CA LEU A 309 -7.40 -15.40 -1.41
C LEU A 309 -7.12 -14.13 -2.19
N ARG A 310 -6.50 -14.27 -3.36
CA ARG A 310 -6.17 -13.16 -4.25
C ARG A 310 -6.57 -13.48 -5.69
N ARG A 311 -7.36 -12.58 -6.25
CA ARG A 311 -7.81 -12.65 -7.64
C ARG A 311 -7.73 -11.25 -8.24
N THR A 312 -7.36 -11.19 -9.50
CA THR A 312 -7.32 -9.93 -10.24
C THR A 312 -8.74 -9.58 -10.73
N LYS A 313 -8.94 -8.35 -11.20
CA LYS A 313 -10.22 -7.95 -11.81
C LYS A 313 -10.49 -8.76 -13.07
N GLU A 314 -9.46 -9.01 -13.83
CA GLU A 314 -9.49 -9.81 -15.07
C GLU A 314 -9.94 -11.25 -14.81
N ASP A 315 -9.59 -11.81 -13.64
CA ASP A 315 -10.04 -13.15 -13.23
C ASP A 315 -11.55 -13.20 -12.94
N VAL A 316 -12.09 -12.16 -12.28
CA VAL A 316 -13.41 -12.22 -11.64
C VAL A 316 -14.46 -11.28 -12.20
N MET A 317 -14.08 -10.30 -13.01
CA MET A 317 -14.94 -9.26 -13.57
C MET A 317 -14.77 -9.16 -15.08
N LYS A 318 -15.04 -10.27 -15.77
CA LYS A 318 -14.89 -10.37 -17.23
C LYS A 318 -15.74 -9.38 -18.02
N ASP A 319 -16.82 -8.90 -17.41
CA ASP A 319 -17.72 -7.90 -18.02
C ASP A 319 -17.24 -6.45 -17.81
N LEU A 320 -16.12 -6.25 -17.08
CA LEU A 320 -15.60 -4.91 -16.87
C LEU A 320 -14.95 -4.38 -18.15
N PRO A 321 -15.36 -3.19 -18.64
CA PRO A 321 -14.74 -2.59 -19.81
C PRO A 321 -13.22 -2.38 -19.63
N PRO A 322 -12.45 -2.37 -20.73
CA PRO A 322 -11.00 -2.25 -20.64
C PRO A 322 -10.56 -0.92 -20.03
N LYS A 323 -9.39 -0.92 -19.40
CA LYS A 323 -8.65 0.27 -18.98
C LYS A 323 -7.58 0.58 -20.02
N ILE A 324 -7.64 1.78 -20.59
CA ILE A 324 -6.72 2.28 -21.61
C ILE A 324 -5.79 3.26 -20.92
N LEU A 325 -4.48 3.03 -21.06
CA LEU A 325 -3.45 3.94 -20.54
C LEU A 325 -2.94 4.78 -21.72
N ASP A 326 -3.01 6.09 -21.59
CA ASP A 326 -2.55 7.04 -22.58
C ASP A 326 -1.50 7.98 -21.96
N VAL A 327 -0.31 7.99 -22.54
CA VAL A 327 0.78 8.87 -22.12
C VAL A 327 0.79 10.10 -23.02
N VAL A 328 0.45 11.23 -22.44
CA VAL A 328 0.34 12.50 -23.15
C VAL A 328 1.58 13.36 -22.89
N PRO A 329 2.53 13.42 -23.83
CA PRO A 329 3.67 14.31 -23.69
C PRO A 329 3.20 15.77 -23.84
N LEU A 330 3.50 16.58 -22.85
CA LEU A 330 3.20 18.01 -22.82
C LEU A 330 4.44 18.82 -23.19
N GLU A 331 4.21 19.90 -23.94
CA GLU A 331 5.28 20.84 -24.26
C GLU A 331 5.78 21.52 -22.97
N ALA A 332 7.09 21.50 -22.79
CA ALA A 332 7.74 22.15 -21.67
C ALA A 332 7.83 23.67 -21.90
N ASP A 333 7.51 24.47 -20.90
CA ASP A 333 7.86 25.88 -20.91
C ASP A 333 9.38 26.03 -20.83
N ALA A 334 10.00 26.67 -21.82
CA ALA A 334 11.45 26.71 -21.95
C ALA A 334 12.16 27.41 -20.76
N ALA A 335 11.53 28.45 -20.18
CA ALA A 335 12.09 29.15 -19.02
C ALA A 335 12.02 28.24 -17.77
N GLN A 336 10.88 27.62 -17.53
CA GLN A 336 10.68 26.69 -16.41
C GLN A 336 11.56 25.43 -16.53
N LEU A 337 11.78 24.93 -17.76
CA LEU A 337 12.66 23.80 -18.02
C LEU A 337 14.14 24.15 -17.72
N ALA A 338 14.56 25.37 -18.03
CA ALA A 338 15.91 25.84 -17.68
C ALA A 338 16.10 25.91 -16.16
N ASP A 339 15.12 26.44 -15.41
CA ASP A 339 15.12 26.48 -13.97
C ASP A 339 15.12 25.06 -13.36
N TYR A 340 14.29 24.17 -13.88
CA TYR A 340 14.24 22.77 -13.51
C TYR A 340 15.60 22.07 -13.70
N THR A 341 16.22 22.26 -14.89
CA THR A 341 17.53 21.65 -15.21
C THR A 341 18.63 22.17 -14.27
N SER A 342 18.59 23.46 -13.91
CA SER A 342 19.50 24.05 -12.95
C SER A 342 19.33 23.46 -11.54
N GLU A 343 18.08 23.29 -11.09
CA GLU A 343 17.78 22.64 -9.81
C GLU A 343 18.23 21.18 -9.82
N GLU A 344 17.92 20.44 -10.87
CA GLU A 344 18.35 19.05 -11.05
C GLU A 344 19.88 18.91 -11.00
N ALA A 345 20.61 19.77 -11.69
CA ALA A 345 22.09 19.78 -11.67
C ALA A 345 22.63 20.03 -10.25
N SER A 346 21.93 20.81 -9.43
CA SER A 346 22.32 21.07 -8.04
C SER A 346 22.25 19.83 -7.15
N ILE A 347 21.41 18.86 -7.50
CA ILE A 347 21.21 17.62 -6.75
C ILE A 347 22.32 16.60 -7.05
N ALA A 348 22.95 16.66 -8.21
CA ALA A 348 23.94 15.66 -8.66
C ALA A 348 25.09 15.44 -7.67
N ASN A 349 25.42 16.43 -6.85
CA ASN A 349 26.48 16.35 -5.84
C ASN A 349 26.00 16.05 -4.42
N LEU A 350 24.67 15.93 -4.21
CA LEU A 350 24.08 15.67 -2.90
C LEU A 350 24.03 14.17 -2.60
N GLN A 351 24.00 13.81 -1.32
CA GLN A 351 23.91 12.43 -0.86
C GLN A 351 22.93 12.29 0.32
N GLY A 352 22.35 11.10 0.46
CA GLY A 352 21.53 10.75 1.62
C GLY A 352 20.19 11.49 1.70
N ILE A 353 19.86 12.01 2.88
CA ILE A 353 18.54 12.63 3.15
C ILE A 353 18.35 13.88 2.29
N GLU A 354 19.37 14.73 2.16
CA GLU A 354 19.27 15.97 1.41
C GLU A 354 19.00 15.72 -0.08
N ALA A 355 19.66 14.74 -0.69
CA ALA A 355 19.37 14.33 -2.06
C ALA A 355 17.92 13.84 -2.21
N ARG A 356 17.42 13.11 -1.22
CA ARG A 356 16.06 12.59 -1.23
C ARG A 356 15.00 13.69 -1.11
N GLU A 357 15.21 14.65 -0.22
CA GLU A 357 14.31 15.81 -0.07
C GLU A 357 14.29 16.69 -1.32
N ARG A 358 15.46 16.90 -1.94
CA ARG A 358 15.56 17.66 -3.19
C ARG A 358 14.91 16.93 -4.35
N LEU A 359 15.08 15.61 -4.44
CA LEU A 359 14.42 14.80 -5.47
C LEU A 359 12.89 14.85 -5.33
N ALA A 360 12.36 14.84 -4.10
CA ALA A 360 10.93 15.03 -3.86
C ALA A 360 10.44 16.43 -4.28
N ASN A 361 11.29 17.47 -4.18
CA ASN A 361 10.95 18.80 -4.67
C ASN A 361 10.94 18.89 -6.20
N LEU A 362 11.78 18.11 -6.90
CA LEU A 362 11.79 18.08 -8.37
C LEU A 362 10.45 17.67 -9.00
N THR A 363 9.65 16.85 -8.31
CA THR A 363 8.30 16.51 -8.80
C THR A 363 7.39 17.74 -8.86
N ARG A 364 7.55 18.67 -7.91
CA ARG A 364 6.81 19.93 -7.88
C ARG A 364 7.30 20.89 -8.97
N THR A 365 8.62 20.97 -9.19
CA THR A 365 9.20 21.79 -10.25
C THR A 365 8.84 21.24 -11.64
N ALA A 366 8.74 19.92 -11.80
CA ALA A 366 8.26 19.28 -13.04
C ALA A 366 6.81 19.68 -13.38
N TYR A 367 5.95 19.88 -12.36
CA TYR A 367 4.62 20.42 -12.60
C TYR A 367 4.69 21.84 -13.20
N ALA A 368 5.55 22.73 -12.69
CA ALA A 368 5.69 24.10 -13.21
C ALA A 368 6.12 24.08 -14.68
N VAL A 369 7.00 23.16 -15.09
CA VAL A 369 7.45 23.01 -16.48
C VAL A 369 6.30 22.77 -17.46
N LYS A 370 5.31 21.96 -17.06
CA LYS A 370 4.17 21.57 -17.92
C LYS A 370 2.87 22.33 -17.66
N GLU A 371 2.81 23.17 -16.64
CA GLU A 371 1.57 23.78 -16.17
C GLU A 371 0.74 24.42 -17.29
N LYS A 372 1.36 25.28 -18.10
CA LYS A 372 0.69 25.97 -19.21
C LYS A 372 0.10 25.00 -20.24
N ALA A 373 0.87 24.01 -20.63
CA ALA A 373 0.44 22.99 -21.59
C ALA A 373 -0.63 22.08 -20.98
N LEU A 374 -0.50 21.74 -19.69
CA LEU A 374 -1.50 20.96 -18.94
C LEU A 374 -2.84 21.69 -18.87
N LEU A 375 -2.84 22.97 -18.51
CA LEU A 375 -4.06 23.78 -18.45
C LEU A 375 -4.74 23.88 -19.82
N ASN A 376 -3.96 24.06 -20.89
CA ASN A 376 -4.48 24.05 -22.26
C ASN A 376 -5.07 22.68 -22.63
N TRP A 377 -4.40 21.58 -22.27
CA TRP A 377 -4.90 20.23 -22.50
C TRP A 377 -6.25 20.01 -21.78
N VAL A 378 -6.35 20.44 -20.51
CA VAL A 378 -7.62 20.34 -19.76
C VAL A 378 -8.70 21.19 -20.45
N ARG A 379 -8.40 22.42 -20.88
CA ARG A 379 -9.38 23.27 -21.58
C ARG A 379 -9.87 22.60 -22.87
N CYS A 380 -8.97 22.07 -23.69
CA CYS A 380 -9.34 21.32 -24.89
C CYS A 380 -10.19 20.09 -24.55
N PHE A 381 -9.83 19.34 -23.51
CA PHE A 381 -10.64 18.21 -23.07
C PHE A 381 -12.06 18.64 -22.67
N MET A 382 -12.18 19.77 -21.99
CA MET A 382 -13.45 20.31 -21.50
C MET A 382 -14.32 20.94 -22.59
N GLU A 383 -13.83 21.10 -23.83
CA GLU A 383 -14.65 21.44 -25.00
C GLU A 383 -15.64 20.31 -25.33
N GLY A 384 -15.26 19.06 -25.04
CA GLY A 384 -16.16 17.92 -25.08
C GLY A 384 -17.21 17.94 -23.96
N GLU A 385 -18.15 17.00 -24.00
CA GLU A 385 -19.22 16.88 -22.97
C GLU A 385 -18.84 15.95 -21.82
N GLU A 386 -17.69 15.29 -21.87
CA GLU A 386 -17.26 14.28 -20.89
C GLU A 386 -16.83 14.89 -19.56
N LYS A 387 -17.02 14.11 -18.49
CA LYS A 387 -16.47 14.45 -17.17
C LYS A 387 -15.03 13.98 -17.06
N LEU A 388 -14.22 14.76 -16.33
CA LEU A 388 -12.82 14.49 -16.06
C LEU A 388 -12.54 14.44 -14.56
N LEU A 389 -11.83 13.39 -14.11
CA LEU A 389 -11.26 13.27 -12.79
C LEU A 389 -9.76 13.55 -12.88
N LEU A 390 -9.33 14.74 -12.40
CA LEU A 390 -7.94 15.20 -12.48
C LEU A 390 -7.26 15.03 -11.13
N PHE A 391 -6.15 14.31 -11.09
CA PHE A 391 -5.38 14.05 -9.88
C PHE A 391 -4.07 14.83 -9.84
N ALA A 392 -3.73 15.33 -8.65
CA ALA A 392 -2.42 15.89 -8.35
C ALA A 392 -1.89 15.31 -7.02
N TRP A 393 -0.58 15.33 -6.82
CA TRP A 393 0.04 14.82 -5.59
C TRP A 393 0.09 15.89 -4.51
N HIS A 394 0.51 17.10 -4.86
CA HIS A 394 0.64 18.20 -3.93
C HIS A 394 -0.66 18.99 -3.78
N ARG A 395 -0.93 19.47 -2.54
CA ARG A 395 -2.14 20.21 -2.26
C ARG A 395 -2.17 21.57 -2.94
N ASP A 396 -1.05 22.28 -2.94
CA ASP A 396 -0.90 23.59 -3.60
C ASP A 396 -1.17 23.50 -5.11
N VAL A 397 -0.78 22.39 -5.75
CA VAL A 397 -1.12 22.11 -7.16
C VAL A 397 -2.63 21.91 -7.34
N VAL A 398 -3.29 21.18 -6.42
CA VAL A 398 -4.77 21.06 -6.43
C VAL A 398 -5.44 22.42 -6.32
N ASP A 399 -4.96 23.28 -5.40
CA ASP A 399 -5.49 24.63 -5.19
C ASP A 399 -5.32 25.48 -6.46
N ARG A 400 -4.11 25.48 -7.04
CA ARG A 400 -3.75 26.21 -8.27
C ARG A 400 -4.54 25.73 -9.47
N LEU A 401 -4.70 24.43 -9.69
CA LEU A 401 -5.54 23.89 -10.75
C LEU A 401 -6.99 24.36 -10.64
N CYS A 402 -7.55 24.44 -9.43
CA CYS A 402 -8.90 24.92 -9.24
C CYS A 402 -9.04 26.44 -9.49
N GLU A 403 -8.00 27.22 -9.21
CA GLU A 403 -7.95 28.66 -9.48
C GLU A 403 -7.84 28.94 -10.98
N GLU A 404 -6.88 28.29 -11.66
CA GLU A 404 -6.60 28.46 -13.08
C GLU A 404 -7.70 27.92 -14.02
N LEU A 405 -8.52 26.98 -13.51
CA LEU A 405 -9.63 26.35 -14.23
C LEU A 405 -10.99 26.76 -13.65
N ALA A 406 -11.05 27.92 -12.97
CA ALA A 406 -12.26 28.39 -12.28
C ALA A 406 -13.47 28.55 -13.20
N GLU A 407 -13.26 28.77 -14.53
CA GLU A 407 -14.30 28.81 -15.53
C GLU A 407 -15.16 27.53 -15.60
N PHE A 408 -14.58 26.37 -15.28
CA PHE A 408 -15.27 25.09 -15.24
C PHE A 408 -15.91 24.79 -13.87
N LYS A 409 -15.76 25.67 -12.89
CA LYS A 409 -16.27 25.51 -11.50
C LYS A 409 -15.94 24.11 -10.93
N PRO A 410 -14.66 23.71 -10.88
CA PRO A 410 -14.28 22.35 -10.52
C PRO A 410 -14.77 21.99 -9.10
N ALA A 411 -15.19 20.75 -8.93
CA ALA A 411 -15.33 20.16 -7.61
C ALA A 411 -13.94 19.80 -7.07
N LYS A 412 -13.73 19.86 -5.74
CA LYS A 412 -12.41 19.79 -5.15
C LYS A 412 -12.37 18.88 -3.92
N ILE A 413 -11.46 17.89 -3.91
CA ILE A 413 -11.24 17.00 -2.77
C ILE A 413 -9.75 16.86 -2.46
N TYR A 414 -9.36 17.21 -1.22
CA TYR A 414 -8.00 17.02 -0.71
C TYR A 414 -7.98 16.71 0.80
N GLY A 415 -6.80 16.40 1.36
CA GLY A 415 -6.61 16.17 2.78
C GLY A 415 -6.90 17.43 3.61
N GLY A 416 -7.65 17.27 4.72
CA GLY A 416 -8.05 18.37 5.57
C GLY A 416 -9.46 18.93 5.31
N VAL A 417 -10.09 18.56 4.19
CA VAL A 417 -11.50 18.86 3.95
C VAL A 417 -12.38 18.01 4.88
N SER A 418 -13.37 18.63 5.54
CA SER A 418 -14.31 17.91 6.40
C SER A 418 -15.07 16.83 5.62
N LEU A 419 -15.50 15.76 6.31
CA LEU A 419 -16.27 14.69 5.68
C LEU A 419 -17.57 15.21 5.04
N GLN A 420 -18.22 16.19 5.64
CA GLN A 420 -19.45 16.80 5.12
C GLN A 420 -19.17 17.56 3.81
N GLN A 421 -18.11 18.38 3.79
CA GLN A 421 -17.74 19.12 2.59
C GLN A 421 -17.30 18.18 1.46
N ARG A 422 -16.57 17.11 1.79
CA ARG A 422 -16.17 16.07 0.81
C ARG A 422 -17.40 15.40 0.18
N GLU A 423 -18.39 15.04 0.97
CA GLU A 423 -19.62 14.44 0.46
C GLU A 423 -20.40 15.43 -0.42
N LYS A 424 -20.47 16.72 -0.04
CA LYS A 424 -21.09 17.78 -0.85
C LYS A 424 -20.41 17.95 -2.22
N GLU A 425 -19.07 17.99 -2.27
CA GLU A 425 -18.34 18.11 -3.54
C GLU A 425 -18.52 16.87 -4.42
N LYS A 426 -18.53 15.69 -3.80
CA LYS A 426 -18.83 14.44 -4.48
C LYS A 426 -20.24 14.43 -5.08
N GLU A 427 -21.27 14.79 -4.30
CA GLU A 427 -22.65 14.90 -4.75
C GLU A 427 -22.79 15.91 -5.89
N ARG A 428 -22.08 17.05 -5.80
CA ARG A 428 -22.06 18.06 -6.86
C ARG A 428 -21.48 17.49 -8.15
N PHE A 429 -20.35 16.78 -8.11
CA PHE A 429 -19.76 16.16 -9.29
C PHE A 429 -20.67 15.05 -9.87
N ILE A 430 -21.37 14.30 -9.03
CA ILE A 430 -22.27 13.23 -9.49
C ILE A 430 -23.55 13.80 -10.13
N ASN A 431 -24.21 14.73 -9.46
CA ASN A 431 -25.59 15.10 -9.77
C ASN A 431 -25.72 16.40 -10.59
N ASP A 432 -24.69 17.25 -10.59
CA ASP A 432 -24.70 18.50 -11.37
C ASP A 432 -24.07 18.29 -12.76
N PRO A 433 -24.82 18.38 -13.85
CA PRO A 433 -24.30 18.26 -15.21
C PRO A 433 -23.28 19.38 -15.56
N ALA A 434 -23.39 20.55 -14.93
CA ALA A 434 -22.46 21.66 -15.15
C ALA A 434 -21.11 21.43 -14.47
N CYS A 435 -21.06 20.59 -13.43
CA CYS A 435 -19.83 20.24 -12.74
C CYS A 435 -19.16 19.05 -13.44
N ARG A 436 -18.35 19.33 -14.47
CA ARG A 436 -17.71 18.29 -15.29
C ARG A 436 -16.25 18.02 -14.94
N LEU A 437 -15.63 18.87 -14.11
CA LEU A 437 -14.26 18.71 -13.65
C LEU A 437 -14.22 18.47 -12.15
N MET A 438 -13.51 17.43 -11.72
CA MET A 438 -13.19 17.15 -10.33
C MET A 438 -11.69 17.14 -10.16
N VAL A 439 -11.14 17.98 -9.28
CA VAL A 439 -9.71 18.00 -8.95
C VAL A 439 -9.48 17.38 -7.58
N CYS A 440 -8.65 16.36 -7.52
CA CYS A 440 -8.40 15.58 -6.31
C CYS A 440 -6.90 15.45 -6.01
N ASN A 441 -6.54 15.50 -4.73
CA ASN A 441 -5.26 14.97 -4.31
C ASN A 441 -5.28 13.43 -4.38
N ILE A 442 -4.22 12.80 -4.92
CA ILE A 442 -4.13 11.34 -5.13
C ILE A 442 -4.40 10.57 -3.83
N GLN A 443 -3.79 10.95 -2.71
CA GLN A 443 -3.99 10.27 -1.42
C GLN A 443 -5.43 10.38 -0.90
N SER A 444 -6.04 11.54 -1.04
CA SER A 444 -7.38 11.81 -0.51
C SER A 444 -8.49 11.36 -1.46
N GLY A 445 -8.27 11.50 -2.76
CA GLY A 445 -9.16 11.04 -3.82
C GLY A 445 -9.05 9.53 -4.07
N GLY A 446 -7.88 8.94 -3.81
CA GLY A 446 -7.64 7.50 -3.88
C GLY A 446 -8.36 6.70 -2.78
N THR A 447 -8.94 7.35 -1.74
CA THR A 447 -9.62 6.66 -0.63
C THR A 447 -11.00 7.26 -0.34
N GLY A 448 -12.02 6.41 -0.20
CA GLY A 448 -13.35 6.82 0.30
C GLY A 448 -14.24 7.59 -0.69
N ILE A 449 -13.93 7.59 -1.99
CA ILE A 449 -14.78 8.19 -3.03
C ILE A 449 -15.37 7.09 -3.89
N ASP A 450 -16.69 6.93 -3.87
CA ASP A 450 -17.43 5.94 -4.65
C ASP A 450 -18.54 6.59 -5.45
N GLY A 451 -18.93 5.95 -6.56
CA GLY A 451 -20.06 6.35 -7.40
C GLY A 451 -19.67 7.07 -8.70
N PHE A 452 -18.42 7.51 -8.83
CA PHE A 452 -17.94 8.22 -10.03
C PHE A 452 -17.92 7.36 -11.29
N GLN A 453 -17.71 6.03 -11.15
CA GLN A 453 -17.67 5.10 -12.26
C GLN A 453 -18.96 5.07 -13.10
N LYS A 454 -20.08 5.52 -12.55
CA LYS A 454 -21.36 5.56 -13.28
C LYS A 454 -21.51 6.77 -14.21
N ILE A 455 -20.71 7.83 -13.98
CA ILE A 455 -20.87 9.12 -14.64
C ILE A 455 -19.61 9.60 -15.33
N CYS A 456 -18.48 9.00 -15.04
CA CYS A 456 -17.17 9.38 -15.56
C CYS A 456 -16.36 8.15 -15.97
N CYS A 457 -15.61 8.27 -17.06
CA CYS A 457 -14.69 7.23 -17.53
C CYS A 457 -13.28 7.79 -17.85
N ASN A 458 -13.02 9.07 -17.55
CA ASN A 458 -11.76 9.72 -17.86
C ASN A 458 -11.03 10.15 -16.58
N VAL A 459 -9.79 9.70 -16.44
CA VAL A 459 -8.86 10.06 -15.36
C VAL A 459 -7.64 10.73 -15.97
N ALA A 460 -7.16 11.81 -15.37
CA ALA A 460 -5.88 12.39 -15.76
C ALA A 460 -5.01 12.62 -14.53
N PHE A 461 -3.70 12.49 -14.70
CA PHE A 461 -2.72 12.76 -13.65
C PHE A 461 -1.88 13.98 -14.03
N ALA A 462 -2.05 15.06 -13.28
CA ALA A 462 -1.23 16.26 -13.36
C ALA A 462 0.14 16.06 -12.70
N GLU A 463 0.19 15.25 -11.66
CA GLU A 463 1.40 14.82 -10.97
C GLU A 463 1.32 13.33 -10.64
N PHE A 464 2.47 12.71 -10.36
CA PHE A 464 2.57 11.29 -10.02
C PHE A 464 2.72 11.10 -8.51
N ALA A 465 2.17 9.99 -7.99
CA ALA A 465 2.42 9.55 -6.63
C ALA A 465 3.78 8.83 -6.51
N GLU A 466 4.34 8.83 -5.31
CA GLU A 466 5.59 8.10 -5.02
C GLU A 466 5.45 6.57 -5.07
N THR A 467 4.21 6.06 -5.11
CA THR A 467 3.96 4.62 -5.15
C THR A 467 2.99 4.23 -6.26
N SER A 468 3.30 3.11 -6.93
CA SER A 468 2.40 2.53 -7.94
C SER A 468 1.03 2.16 -7.36
N THR A 469 0.98 1.82 -6.08
CA THR A 469 -0.25 1.52 -5.35
C THR A 469 -1.20 2.71 -5.27
N ASP A 470 -0.67 3.91 -4.96
CA ASP A 470 -1.49 5.11 -4.84
C ASP A 470 -2.02 5.54 -6.22
N MET A 471 -1.21 5.38 -7.28
CA MET A 471 -1.63 5.58 -8.66
C MET A 471 -2.76 4.61 -9.05
N GLU A 472 -2.54 3.32 -8.82
CA GLU A 472 -3.52 2.28 -9.12
C GLU A 472 -4.83 2.48 -8.35
N GLN A 473 -4.77 2.89 -7.07
CA GLN A 473 -5.95 3.23 -6.28
C GLN A 473 -6.74 4.40 -6.88
N ALA A 474 -6.07 5.41 -7.41
CA ALA A 474 -6.70 6.55 -8.05
C ALA A 474 -7.35 6.15 -9.39
N GLU A 475 -6.64 5.40 -10.26
CA GLU A 475 -7.17 4.85 -11.51
C GLU A 475 -8.44 4.03 -11.25
N ASP A 476 -8.41 3.20 -10.23
CA ASP A 476 -9.45 2.23 -9.88
C ASP A 476 -10.68 2.87 -9.21
N ARG A 477 -10.70 4.19 -9.04
CA ARG A 477 -11.93 4.93 -8.71
C ARG A 477 -12.97 4.84 -9.82
N LEU A 478 -12.53 4.79 -11.05
CA LEU A 478 -13.41 4.66 -12.22
C LEU A 478 -13.45 3.24 -12.78
N HIS A 479 -12.32 2.52 -12.79
CA HIS A 479 -12.23 1.16 -13.30
C HIS A 479 -12.64 0.12 -12.24
N ARG A 480 -13.94 0.01 -12.00
CA ARG A 480 -14.53 -0.85 -10.95
C ARG A 480 -15.94 -1.29 -11.31
N GLY A 481 -16.51 -2.20 -10.52
CA GLY A 481 -17.87 -2.72 -10.75
C GLY A 481 -18.91 -1.61 -10.92
N GLY A 482 -19.71 -1.74 -11.97
CA GLY A 482 -20.70 -0.76 -12.39
C GLY A 482 -20.21 0.30 -13.38
N GLN A 483 -18.96 0.17 -13.86
CA GLN A 483 -18.49 0.91 -15.03
C GLN A 483 -18.95 0.20 -16.31
N GLU A 484 -19.54 0.95 -17.22
CA GLU A 484 -20.10 0.43 -18.47
C GLU A 484 -19.33 0.89 -19.71
N ARG A 485 -18.36 1.81 -19.54
CA ARG A 485 -17.56 2.38 -20.61
C ARG A 485 -16.07 2.09 -20.40
N PRO A 486 -15.25 1.98 -21.47
CA PRO A 486 -13.79 1.95 -21.32
C PRO A 486 -13.29 3.13 -20.49
N VAL A 487 -12.40 2.84 -19.54
CA VAL A 487 -11.78 3.90 -18.73
C VAL A 487 -10.47 4.32 -19.37
N THR A 488 -10.36 5.59 -19.72
CA THR A 488 -9.10 6.16 -20.22
C THR A 488 -8.36 6.88 -19.09
N VAL A 489 -7.09 6.54 -18.93
CA VAL A 489 -6.19 7.12 -17.94
C VAL A 489 -5.09 7.88 -18.67
N TYR A 490 -5.08 9.19 -18.52
CA TYR A 490 -4.11 10.09 -19.16
C TYR A 490 -2.97 10.40 -18.19
N TYR A 491 -1.76 10.04 -18.55
CA TYR A 491 -0.55 10.43 -17.84
C TYR A 491 0.05 11.66 -18.52
N LEU A 492 -0.15 12.84 -17.91
CA LEU A 492 0.31 14.11 -18.46
C LEU A 492 1.76 14.35 -18.05
N ILE A 493 2.71 14.10 -18.94
CA ILE A 493 4.14 14.12 -18.64
C ILE A 493 4.85 15.31 -19.27
N ALA A 494 5.78 15.92 -18.54
CA ALA A 494 6.71 16.89 -19.10
C ALA A 494 7.96 16.17 -19.60
N ASN A 495 8.23 16.27 -20.91
CA ASN A 495 9.43 15.69 -21.50
C ASN A 495 10.71 16.32 -20.92
N GLY A 496 11.71 15.47 -20.69
CA GLY A 496 12.99 15.89 -20.12
C GLY A 496 12.97 16.15 -18.61
N THR A 497 11.93 15.74 -17.92
CA THR A 497 11.82 15.89 -16.45
C THR A 497 11.72 14.54 -15.73
N ILE A 498 11.67 14.59 -14.42
CA ILE A 498 11.47 13.42 -13.55
C ILE A 498 10.16 12.66 -13.84
N ASP A 499 9.20 13.27 -14.52
CA ASP A 499 7.93 12.63 -14.86
C ASP A 499 8.12 11.38 -15.74
N GLU A 500 9.06 11.42 -16.68
CA GLU A 500 9.40 10.28 -17.54
C GLU A 500 9.93 9.11 -16.69
N ASP A 501 10.91 9.40 -15.83
CA ASP A 501 11.50 8.38 -14.95
C ASP A 501 10.46 7.80 -13.98
N MET A 502 9.57 8.64 -13.46
CA MET A 502 8.51 8.20 -12.55
C MET A 502 7.51 7.28 -13.26
N ALA A 503 7.11 7.61 -14.48
CA ALA A 503 6.19 6.78 -15.26
C ALA A 503 6.77 5.38 -15.51
N GLU A 504 8.04 5.30 -15.95
CA GLU A 504 8.72 4.04 -16.18
C GLU A 504 8.95 3.23 -14.90
N ALA A 505 9.41 3.88 -13.83
CA ALA A 505 9.69 3.22 -12.56
C ALA A 505 8.43 2.72 -11.85
N LEU A 506 7.28 3.38 -12.03
CA LEU A 506 6.00 2.88 -11.53
C LEU A 506 5.57 1.58 -12.24
N ASP A 507 5.81 1.46 -13.55
CA ASP A 507 5.50 0.25 -14.30
C ASP A 507 6.40 -0.93 -13.88
N GLU A 508 7.70 -0.68 -13.70
CA GLU A 508 8.63 -1.70 -13.20
C GLU A 508 8.25 -2.20 -11.80
N LYS A 509 7.84 -1.31 -10.90
CA LYS A 509 7.43 -1.65 -9.54
C LYS A 509 6.15 -2.49 -9.49
N LYS A 510 5.18 -2.21 -10.37
CA LYS A 510 3.99 -3.07 -10.55
C LYS A 510 4.40 -4.50 -10.88
N LYS A 511 5.38 -4.69 -11.78
CA LYS A 511 5.89 -6.01 -12.18
C LYS A 511 6.55 -6.77 -11.03
N VAL A 512 7.30 -6.10 -10.16
CA VAL A 512 7.95 -6.73 -8.99
C VAL A 512 6.93 -7.24 -7.98
N LEU A 513 5.98 -6.42 -7.58
CA LEU A 513 4.96 -6.84 -6.60
C LEU A 513 4.06 -7.94 -7.15
N ALA A 514 3.68 -7.86 -8.42
CA ALA A 514 2.95 -8.92 -9.10
C ALA A 514 3.72 -10.24 -9.08
N SER A 515 5.04 -10.20 -9.31
CA SER A 515 5.86 -11.41 -9.32
C SER A 515 5.88 -12.16 -8.00
N VAL A 516 5.93 -11.46 -6.86
CA VAL A 516 5.85 -12.09 -5.52
C VAL A 516 4.47 -12.69 -5.30
N LEU A 517 3.43 -11.98 -5.69
CA LEU A 517 2.04 -12.43 -5.54
C LEU A 517 1.71 -13.59 -6.51
N ASP A 518 2.39 -13.65 -7.64
CA ASP A 518 2.20 -14.69 -8.69
C ASP A 518 3.29 -15.79 -8.62
N GLY A 519 4.19 -15.76 -7.64
CA GLY A 519 5.25 -16.76 -7.45
C GLY A 519 6.41 -16.67 -8.44
N LYS A 520 6.57 -15.57 -9.17
CA LYS A 520 7.63 -15.34 -10.14
C LYS A 520 8.82 -14.61 -9.52
N GLN A 521 10.03 -14.86 -9.99
CA GLN A 521 11.19 -14.09 -9.56
C GLN A 521 11.22 -12.73 -10.27
N ALA A 522 11.34 -11.65 -9.50
CA ALA A 522 11.58 -10.31 -10.02
C ALA A 522 12.55 -9.53 -9.12
N SER A 523 13.24 -8.55 -9.70
CA SER A 523 14.13 -7.65 -8.97
C SER A 523 13.35 -6.55 -8.26
N ASP A 524 13.84 -6.09 -7.12
CA ASP A 524 13.26 -4.98 -6.35
C ASP A 524 13.60 -3.64 -6.96
N LEU A 525 12.62 -2.75 -6.85
CA LEU A 525 12.81 -1.35 -7.23
C LEU A 525 12.23 -0.43 -6.14
N ASP A 526 13.13 0.27 -5.47
CA ASP A 526 12.77 1.49 -4.75
C ASP A 526 12.67 2.61 -5.80
N LEU A 527 11.47 3.16 -6.00
CA LEU A 527 11.22 4.16 -7.04
C LEU A 527 12.20 5.33 -6.98
N ILE A 528 12.38 5.89 -5.78
CA ILE A 528 13.29 7.02 -5.57
C ILE A 528 14.75 6.60 -5.81
N ALA A 529 15.14 5.41 -5.34
CA ALA A 529 16.48 4.89 -5.58
C ALA A 529 16.72 4.54 -7.04
N THR A 530 15.70 4.05 -7.76
CA THR A 530 15.77 3.75 -9.19
C THR A 530 15.93 5.03 -10.02
N ILE A 531 15.13 6.05 -9.73
CA ILE A 531 15.23 7.35 -10.40
C ILE A 531 16.59 7.98 -10.10
N ALA A 532 17.03 7.96 -8.84
CA ALA A 532 18.34 8.47 -8.46
C ALA A 532 19.48 7.77 -9.21
N ALA A 533 19.44 6.43 -9.29
CA ALA A 533 20.46 5.66 -10.03
C ALA A 533 20.46 5.97 -11.53
N ARG A 534 19.31 6.12 -12.17
CA ARG A 534 19.20 6.50 -13.59
C ARG A 534 19.77 7.87 -13.87
N ARG A 535 19.61 8.80 -12.93
CA ARG A 535 20.14 10.17 -13.01
C ARG A 535 21.55 10.33 -12.42
N GLY A 536 22.21 9.22 -12.07
CA GLY A 536 23.57 9.23 -11.51
C GLY A 536 23.66 9.80 -10.10
N LEU A 537 22.54 9.94 -9.39
CA LEU A 537 22.49 10.45 -8.02
C LEU A 537 22.81 9.33 -7.01
N ARG A 538 23.50 9.65 -5.93
CA ARG A 538 23.82 8.73 -4.83
C ARG A 538 22.93 9.06 -3.62
N LEU A 539 21.90 8.23 -3.37
CA LEU A 539 21.02 8.32 -2.20
C LEU A 539 21.62 7.67 -0.96
#